data_f52e653a56c96d8ee1e4d1f930d4834c
#
_entry.id   f52e653a56c96d8ee1e4d1f930d4834c
#
_cell.length_a   1.000
_cell.length_b   1.000
_cell.length_c   1.000
_cell.angle_alpha   90.00
_cell.angle_beta   90.00
_cell.angle_gamma   90.00
#
_symmetry.space_group_name_H-M   'P 1'
#
loop_
_entity.id
_entity.type
_entity.pdbx_description
1 polymer ?
#
loop_
_entity_poly.entity_id
_entity_poly.type
_entity_poly.pdbx_seq_one_letter_code
_entity_poly.pdbx_strand_id
1 'polypeptide(L)'
;MTFEELSHYLRLGGATLAVILAASVLAIGVAVERWIALWNISANSRALTDAVGRHLLRGDISAAKGTVDRSDTLLSDVYRVAFERLERSRTVTPGVEAAVERERAQLGLRMKKNLWILGTIGATTPFVGLFGTVAGIMRSFRELGLDVE
;
A
#
# COMPACT_ATOMS: atom_id res chain seq x y z
N MET A 1 -18.94 -16.23 -19.67
CA MET A 1 -19.51 -14.86 -19.59
C MET A 1 -19.14 -14.17 -20.88
N THR A 2 -20.09 -13.99 -21.78
CA THR A 2 -19.86 -13.31 -23.06
C THR A 2 -19.96 -11.80 -22.86
N PHE A 3 -19.32 -11.04 -23.74
CA PHE A 3 -19.31 -9.57 -23.68
C PHE A 3 -20.74 -8.98 -23.77
N GLU A 4 -21.64 -9.70 -24.40
CA GLU A 4 -23.06 -9.33 -24.52
C GLU A 4 -23.81 -9.48 -23.18
N GLU A 5 -23.55 -10.55 -22.42
CA GLU A 5 -24.13 -10.71 -21.07
C GLU A 5 -23.67 -9.59 -20.14
N LEU A 6 -22.37 -9.23 -20.19
CA LEU A 6 -21.83 -8.14 -19.37
C LEU A 6 -22.50 -6.80 -19.72
N SER A 7 -22.72 -6.52 -21.00
CA SER A 7 -23.40 -5.29 -21.44
C SER A 7 -24.86 -5.23 -20.99
N HIS A 8 -25.54 -6.38 -20.96
CA HIS A 8 -26.91 -6.50 -20.46
C HIS A 8 -26.99 -6.22 -18.95
N TYR A 9 -26.10 -6.82 -18.14
CA TYR A 9 -26.03 -6.54 -16.70
C TYR A 9 -25.66 -5.09 -16.39
N LEU A 10 -24.78 -4.47 -17.19
CA LEU A 10 -24.42 -3.06 -17.03
C LEU A 10 -25.63 -2.14 -17.30
N ARG A 11 -26.48 -2.48 -18.25
CA ARG A 11 -27.72 -1.72 -18.52
C ARG A 11 -28.74 -1.89 -17.40
N LEU A 12 -28.88 -3.09 -16.84
CA LEU A 12 -29.76 -3.37 -15.70
C LEU A 12 -29.27 -2.72 -14.39
N GLY A 13 -27.97 -2.83 -14.11
CA GLY A 13 -27.35 -2.28 -12.89
C GLY A 13 -27.12 -0.77 -12.92
N GLY A 14 -27.25 -0.14 -14.09
CA GLY A 14 -27.11 1.29 -14.27
C GLY A 14 -25.74 1.83 -13.87
N ALA A 15 -25.66 3.13 -13.59
CA ALA A 15 -24.44 3.83 -13.21
C ALA A 15 -23.77 3.26 -11.95
N THR A 16 -24.55 2.74 -11.01
CA THR A 16 -24.06 2.19 -9.74
C THR A 16 -23.17 0.97 -9.96
N LEU A 17 -23.58 0.04 -10.84
CA LEU A 17 -22.78 -1.14 -11.15
C LEU A 17 -21.47 -0.74 -11.85
N ALA A 18 -21.49 0.23 -12.75
CA ALA A 18 -20.30 0.74 -13.40
C ALA A 18 -19.30 1.35 -12.39
N VAL A 19 -19.77 2.12 -11.42
CA VAL A 19 -18.93 2.70 -10.36
C VAL A 19 -18.30 1.60 -9.48
N ILE A 20 -19.07 0.59 -9.09
CA ILE A 20 -18.57 -0.53 -8.29
C ILE A 20 -17.51 -1.33 -9.06
N LEU A 21 -17.73 -1.62 -10.33
CA LEU A 21 -16.74 -2.31 -11.17
C LEU A 21 -15.45 -1.50 -11.34
N ALA A 22 -15.56 -0.19 -11.60
CA ALA A 22 -14.41 0.69 -11.69
C ALA A 22 -13.62 0.73 -10.36
N ALA A 23 -14.31 0.85 -9.23
CA ALA A 23 -13.69 0.81 -7.91
C ALA A 23 -12.99 -0.54 -7.64
N SER A 24 -13.60 -1.66 -8.06
CA SER A 24 -13.02 -3.00 -7.94
C SER A 24 -11.72 -3.14 -8.73
N VAL A 25 -11.70 -2.69 -9.99
CA VAL A 25 -10.49 -2.72 -10.84
C VAL A 25 -9.38 -1.87 -10.22
N LEU A 26 -9.69 -0.66 -9.73
CA LEU A 26 -8.74 0.20 -9.05
C LEU A 26 -8.20 -0.46 -7.77
N ALA A 27 -9.07 -1.04 -6.96
CA ALA A 27 -8.67 -1.72 -5.72
C ALA A 27 -7.73 -2.90 -6.00
N ILE A 28 -8.05 -3.73 -6.99
CA ILE A 28 -7.19 -4.85 -7.41
C ILE A 28 -5.85 -4.32 -7.93
N GLY A 29 -5.84 -3.30 -8.77
CA GLY A 29 -4.62 -2.69 -9.29
C GLY A 29 -3.69 -2.20 -8.18
N VAL A 30 -4.22 -1.46 -7.21
CA VAL A 30 -3.46 -0.97 -6.05
C VAL A 30 -3.01 -2.13 -5.16
N ALA A 31 -3.84 -3.14 -4.95
CA ALA A 31 -3.48 -4.31 -4.14
C ALA A 31 -2.32 -5.10 -4.77
N VAL A 32 -2.37 -5.34 -6.08
CA VAL A 32 -1.30 -6.05 -6.80
C VAL A 32 -0.01 -5.24 -6.81
N GLU A 33 -0.08 -3.93 -7.09
CA GLU A 33 1.09 -3.03 -7.01
C GLU A 33 1.74 -3.11 -5.62
N ARG A 34 0.94 -3.05 -4.57
CA ARG A 34 1.44 -3.13 -3.19
C ARG A 34 2.00 -4.48 -2.83
N TRP A 35 1.35 -5.55 -3.26
CA TRP A 35 1.83 -6.91 -3.05
C TRP A 35 3.23 -7.09 -3.62
N ILE A 36 3.44 -6.72 -4.89
CA ILE A 36 4.74 -6.82 -5.57
C ILE A 36 5.79 -5.93 -4.87
N ALA A 37 5.44 -4.67 -4.57
CA ALA A 37 6.34 -3.73 -3.92
C ALA A 37 6.78 -4.21 -2.53
N LEU A 38 5.85 -4.67 -1.70
CA LEU A 38 6.14 -5.15 -0.34
C LEU A 38 6.92 -6.47 -0.34
N TRP A 39 6.64 -7.37 -1.28
CA TRP A 39 7.37 -8.63 -1.40
C TRP A 39 8.85 -8.38 -1.70
N ASN A 40 9.12 -7.52 -2.68
CA ASN A 40 10.48 -7.18 -3.08
C ASN A 40 11.26 -6.47 -1.95
N ILE A 41 10.62 -5.55 -1.24
CA ILE A 41 11.19 -4.85 -0.08
C ILE A 41 11.54 -5.86 1.03
N SER A 42 10.66 -6.80 1.33
CA SER A 42 10.87 -7.79 2.41
C SER A 42 12.07 -8.69 2.14
N ALA A 43 12.20 -9.21 0.92
CA ALA A 43 13.31 -10.09 0.54
C ALA A 43 14.67 -9.36 0.61
N ASN A 44 14.75 -8.19 -0.01
CA ASN A 44 15.98 -7.39 -0.07
C ASN A 44 16.40 -6.85 1.32
N SER A 45 15.42 -6.47 2.15
CA SER A 45 15.69 -5.99 3.51
C SER A 45 16.25 -7.07 4.43
N ARG A 46 15.76 -8.31 4.32
CA ARG A 46 16.30 -9.46 5.08
C ARG A 46 17.73 -9.74 4.67
N ALA A 47 18.02 -9.82 3.38
CA ALA A 47 19.36 -10.05 2.87
C ALA A 47 20.36 -8.98 3.35
N LEU A 48 19.96 -7.71 3.35
CA LEU A 48 20.77 -6.61 3.87
C LEU A 48 21.02 -6.76 5.37
N THR A 49 19.98 -7.03 6.16
CA THR A 49 20.07 -7.18 7.61
C THR A 49 21.02 -8.33 7.98
N ASP A 50 20.91 -9.47 7.31
CA ASP A 50 21.77 -10.62 7.54
C ASP A 50 23.23 -10.32 7.16
N ALA A 51 23.46 -9.60 6.07
CA ALA A 51 24.81 -9.21 5.65
C ALA A 51 25.44 -8.22 6.64
N VAL A 52 24.74 -7.19 7.03
CA VAL A 52 25.19 -6.20 8.02
C VAL A 52 25.44 -6.88 9.37
N GLY A 53 24.51 -7.75 9.82
CA GLY A 53 24.68 -8.50 11.07
C GLY A 53 25.94 -9.36 11.10
N ARG A 54 26.26 -10.07 10.01
CA ARG A 54 27.50 -10.86 9.92
C ARG A 54 28.77 -10.01 10.04
N HIS A 55 28.80 -8.83 9.45
CA HIS A 55 29.96 -7.92 9.56
C HIS A 55 30.08 -7.35 10.98
N LEU A 56 28.97 -6.96 11.59
CA LEU A 56 28.95 -6.43 12.96
C LEU A 56 29.40 -7.48 13.99
N LEU A 57 28.99 -8.74 13.84
CA LEU A 57 29.42 -9.84 14.71
C LEU A 57 30.92 -10.11 14.63
N ARG A 58 31.56 -9.75 13.51
CA ARG A 58 33.03 -9.83 13.32
C ARG A 58 33.77 -8.57 13.78
N GLY A 59 33.03 -7.56 14.26
CA GLY A 59 33.61 -6.27 14.65
C GLY A 59 34.02 -5.37 13.46
N ASP A 60 33.62 -5.73 12.22
CA ASP A 60 34.02 -4.99 11.02
C ASP A 60 32.91 -3.97 10.65
N ILE A 61 32.94 -2.83 11.32
CA ILE A 61 32.00 -1.73 11.10
C ILE A 61 32.15 -1.14 9.69
N SER A 62 33.40 -1.11 9.16
CA SER A 62 33.68 -0.52 7.85
C SER A 62 33.07 -1.36 6.72
N ALA A 63 33.18 -2.68 6.79
CA ALA A 63 32.54 -3.59 5.84
C ALA A 63 31.04 -3.57 5.95
N ALA A 64 30.46 -3.46 7.18
CA ALA A 64 29.04 -3.30 7.39
C ALA A 64 28.50 -2.03 6.71
N LYS A 65 29.16 -0.89 6.92
CA LYS A 65 28.83 0.39 6.27
C LYS A 65 28.94 0.30 4.74
N GLY A 66 30.03 -0.24 4.21
CA GLY A 66 30.20 -0.43 2.77
C GLY A 66 29.14 -1.33 2.14
N THR A 67 28.57 -2.28 2.89
CA THR A 67 27.44 -3.12 2.45
C THR A 67 26.15 -2.31 2.38
N VAL A 68 25.89 -1.44 3.37
CA VAL A 68 24.74 -0.55 3.39
C VAL A 68 24.81 0.49 2.27
N ASP A 69 25.99 1.08 2.02
CA ASP A 69 26.17 2.12 1.00
C ASP A 69 25.97 1.60 -0.42
N ARG A 70 26.24 0.32 -0.66
CA ARG A 70 26.00 -0.35 -1.95
C ARG A 70 24.56 -0.86 -2.12
N SER A 71 23.77 -0.85 -1.04
CA SER A 71 22.40 -1.33 -1.05
C SER A 71 21.44 -0.17 -1.32
N ASP A 72 20.50 -0.38 -2.27
CA ASP A 72 19.43 0.57 -2.59
C ASP A 72 18.08 0.06 -2.05
N THR A 73 18.06 -0.38 -0.81
CA THR A 73 16.84 -0.82 -0.13
C THR A 73 16.28 0.30 0.74
N LEU A 74 14.99 0.29 0.98
CA LEU A 74 14.36 1.25 1.92
C LEU A 74 14.95 1.18 3.33
N LEU A 75 15.48 0.00 3.72
CA LEU A 75 16.11 -0.20 5.02
C LEU A 75 17.53 0.35 5.07
N SER A 76 18.20 0.53 3.93
CA SER A 76 19.56 1.09 3.89
C SER A 76 19.62 2.51 4.45
N ASP A 77 18.57 3.32 4.26
CA ASP A 77 18.50 4.68 4.80
C ASP A 77 18.55 4.66 6.34
N VAL A 78 17.85 3.73 6.97
CA VAL A 78 17.86 3.57 8.44
C VAL A 78 19.25 3.19 8.95
N TYR A 79 19.89 2.23 8.31
CA TYR A 79 21.28 1.84 8.66
C TYR A 79 22.27 2.97 8.41
N ARG A 80 22.14 3.70 7.31
CA ARG A 80 23.02 4.84 6.99
C ARG A 80 22.96 5.91 8.06
N VAL A 81 21.76 6.29 8.50
CA VAL A 81 21.58 7.23 9.61
C VAL A 81 22.20 6.70 10.90
N ALA A 82 22.02 5.41 11.20
CA ALA A 82 22.59 4.79 12.38
C ALA A 82 24.13 4.84 12.36
N PHE A 83 24.76 4.43 11.25
CA PHE A 83 26.23 4.45 11.12
C PHE A 83 26.81 5.86 11.14
N GLU A 84 26.19 6.82 10.46
CA GLU A 84 26.63 8.22 10.45
C GLU A 84 26.60 8.83 11.87
N ARG A 85 25.55 8.55 12.62
CA ARG A 85 25.44 9.03 14.00
C ARG A 85 26.44 8.33 14.93
N LEU A 86 26.63 7.04 14.75
CA LEU A 86 27.58 6.26 15.55
C LEU A 86 29.03 6.74 15.32
N GLU A 87 29.41 7.06 14.09
CA GLU A 87 30.73 7.62 13.76
C GLU A 87 30.96 8.96 14.46
N ARG A 88 29.96 9.82 14.54
CA ARG A 88 30.07 11.13 15.20
C ARG A 88 30.14 11.03 16.72
N SER A 89 29.37 10.14 17.33
CA SER A 89 29.27 10.04 18.79
C SER A 89 30.18 8.99 19.40
N ARG A 90 30.74 8.07 18.60
CA ARG A 90 31.54 6.90 19.01
C ARG A 90 30.86 5.97 20.03
N THR A 91 29.63 6.25 20.39
CA THR A 91 28.84 5.51 21.38
C THR A 91 27.36 5.58 21.01
N VAL A 92 26.58 4.56 21.36
CA VAL A 92 25.14 4.60 21.24
C VAL A 92 24.59 5.57 22.27
N THR A 93 24.03 6.67 21.82
CA THR A 93 23.43 7.72 22.65
C THR A 93 21.93 7.81 22.39
N PRO A 94 21.15 8.38 23.31
CA PRO A 94 19.71 8.63 23.06
C PRO A 94 19.43 9.41 21.76
N GLY A 95 20.40 10.25 21.34
CA GLY A 95 20.31 10.97 20.06
C GLY A 95 20.43 10.07 18.83
N VAL A 96 21.19 8.97 18.91
CA VAL A 96 21.28 7.95 17.86
C VAL A 96 19.95 7.19 17.77
N GLU A 97 19.45 6.74 18.90
CA GLU A 97 18.17 6.02 18.97
C GLU A 97 17.00 6.87 18.42
N ALA A 98 16.92 8.13 18.82
CA ALA A 98 15.89 9.06 18.34
C ALA A 98 16.01 9.32 16.83
N ALA A 99 17.22 9.38 16.26
CA ALA A 99 17.41 9.55 14.83
C ALA A 99 17.01 8.31 14.05
N VAL A 100 17.37 7.13 14.51
CA VAL A 100 16.98 5.84 13.92
C VAL A 100 15.46 5.66 13.99
N GLU A 101 14.82 5.94 15.11
CA GLU A 101 13.37 5.81 15.27
C GLU A 101 12.60 6.78 14.35
N ARG A 102 13.11 7.99 14.16
CA ARG A 102 12.53 8.95 13.22
C ARG A 102 12.61 8.44 11.77
N GLU A 103 13.73 7.86 11.37
CA GLU A 103 13.87 7.29 10.02
C GLU A 103 12.97 6.05 9.83
N ARG A 104 12.86 5.20 10.86
CA ARG A 104 11.89 4.08 10.86
C ARG A 104 10.46 4.56 10.71
N ALA A 105 10.07 5.64 11.39
CA ALA A 105 8.74 6.22 11.26
C ALA A 105 8.48 6.73 9.82
N GLN A 106 9.46 7.41 9.21
CA GLN A 106 9.38 7.85 7.81
C GLN A 106 9.29 6.65 6.85
N LEU A 107 10.05 5.60 7.08
CA LEU A 107 9.95 4.36 6.31
C LEU A 107 8.54 3.77 6.41
N GLY A 108 7.96 3.75 7.61
CA GLY A 108 6.57 3.31 7.82
C GLY A 108 5.55 4.12 7.00
N LEU A 109 5.74 5.44 6.90
CA LEU A 109 4.89 6.30 6.06
C LEU A 109 5.08 6.00 4.56
N ARG A 110 6.31 5.79 4.10
CA ARG A 110 6.60 5.40 2.70
C ARG A 110 5.95 4.05 2.35
N MET A 111 5.97 3.09 3.26
CA MET A 111 5.32 1.78 3.08
C MET A 111 3.79 1.88 3.01
N LYS A 112 3.18 2.86 3.69
CA LYS A 112 1.74 3.11 3.67
C LYS A 112 1.27 3.94 2.46
N LYS A 113 2.17 4.37 1.60
CA LYS A 113 1.83 5.13 0.39
C LYS A 113 0.76 4.36 -0.41
N ASN A 114 -0.24 5.07 -0.90
CA ASN A 114 -1.38 4.56 -1.69
C ASN A 114 -2.36 3.61 -0.95
N LEU A 115 -2.06 3.15 0.28
CA LEU A 115 -3.02 2.32 1.03
C LEU A 115 -4.30 3.08 1.40
N TRP A 116 -4.24 4.42 1.48
CA TRP A 116 -5.42 5.25 1.71
C TRP A 116 -6.51 5.07 0.64
N ILE A 117 -6.11 4.77 -0.62
CA ILE A 117 -7.03 4.51 -1.73
C ILE A 117 -7.89 3.28 -1.41
N LEU A 118 -7.26 2.19 -0.95
CA LEU A 118 -7.97 0.97 -0.54
C LEU A 118 -8.90 1.25 0.65
N GLY A 119 -8.43 2.04 1.62
CA GLY A 119 -9.25 2.45 2.76
C GLY A 119 -10.48 3.25 2.34
N THR A 120 -10.32 4.21 1.43
CA THR A 120 -11.41 5.01 0.91
C THR A 120 -12.41 4.16 0.14
N ILE A 121 -11.96 3.30 -0.78
CA ILE A 121 -12.83 2.40 -1.53
C ILE A 121 -13.59 1.48 -0.57
N GLY A 122 -12.89 0.86 0.39
CA GLY A 122 -13.52 -0.03 1.37
C GLY A 122 -14.58 0.66 2.22
N ALA A 123 -14.33 1.88 2.64
CA ALA A 123 -15.29 2.65 3.46
C ALA A 123 -16.49 3.17 2.65
N THR A 124 -16.32 3.50 1.37
CA THR A 124 -17.39 4.11 0.56
C THR A 124 -18.23 3.10 -0.20
N THR A 125 -17.69 1.92 -0.56
CA THR A 125 -18.37 0.90 -1.35
C THR A 125 -19.74 0.46 -0.77
N PRO A 126 -19.91 0.24 0.55
CA PRO A 126 -21.21 -0.10 1.11
C PRO A 126 -22.27 0.98 0.88
N PHE A 127 -21.89 2.25 0.95
CA PHE A 127 -22.80 3.38 0.71
C PHE A 127 -23.20 3.48 -0.76
N VAL A 128 -22.26 3.23 -1.67
CA VAL A 128 -22.57 3.17 -3.12
C VAL A 128 -23.54 2.02 -3.42
N GLY A 129 -23.36 0.86 -2.79
CA GLY A 129 -24.28 -0.27 -2.91
C GLY A 129 -25.68 0.06 -2.41
N LEU A 130 -25.79 0.65 -1.21
CA LEU A 130 -27.07 1.07 -0.65
C LEU A 130 -27.76 2.11 -1.54
N PHE A 131 -27.01 3.11 -2.02
CA PHE A 131 -27.54 4.10 -2.97
C PHE A 131 -28.08 3.43 -4.24
N GLY A 132 -27.37 2.42 -4.75
CA GLY A 132 -27.81 1.65 -5.91
C GLY A 132 -29.13 0.92 -5.70
N THR A 133 -29.33 0.32 -4.52
CA THR A 133 -30.63 -0.34 -4.20
C THR A 133 -31.77 0.66 -4.13
N VAL A 134 -31.57 1.80 -3.50
CA VAL A 134 -32.59 2.87 -3.41
C VAL A 134 -32.92 3.41 -4.81
N ALA A 135 -31.90 3.71 -5.62
CA ALA A 135 -32.08 4.18 -7.00
C ALA A 135 -32.80 3.13 -7.88
N GLY A 136 -32.48 1.85 -7.70
CA GLY A 136 -33.14 0.73 -8.38
C GLY A 136 -34.61 0.63 -8.03
N ILE A 137 -34.96 0.70 -6.77
CA ILE A 137 -36.37 0.70 -6.29
C ILE A 137 -37.15 1.90 -6.87
N MET A 138 -36.59 3.10 -6.81
CA MET A 138 -37.21 4.30 -7.38
C MET A 138 -37.46 4.17 -8.88
N ARG A 139 -36.52 3.57 -9.62
CA ARG A 139 -36.68 3.32 -11.06
C ARG A 139 -37.80 2.32 -11.36
N SER A 140 -37.88 1.22 -10.59
CA SER A 140 -38.94 0.21 -10.74
C SER A 140 -40.29 0.78 -10.47
N PHE A 141 -40.46 1.60 -9.46
CA PHE A 141 -41.76 2.30 -9.20
C PHE A 141 -42.14 3.27 -10.32
N ARG A 142 -41.17 3.95 -10.89
CA ARG A 142 -41.40 4.86 -12.02
C ARG A 142 -41.84 4.12 -13.28
N GLU A 143 -41.25 2.98 -13.57
CA GLU A 143 -41.62 2.13 -14.71
C GLU A 143 -43.03 1.57 -14.52
N LEU A 144 -43.41 1.08 -13.33
CA LEU A 144 -44.76 0.62 -13.01
C LEU A 144 -45.83 1.73 -13.08
N GLY A 145 -45.48 2.97 -12.71
CA GLY A 145 -46.39 4.11 -12.79
C GLY A 145 -46.65 4.59 -14.21
N LEU A 146 -45.77 4.28 -15.16
CA LEU A 146 -45.95 4.62 -16.58
C LEU A 146 -46.80 3.58 -17.35
N ASP A 147 -46.89 2.35 -16.83
CA ASP A 147 -47.68 1.27 -17.45
C ASP A 147 -49.17 1.32 -17.05
N VAL A 148 -49.59 2.29 -16.20
CA VAL A 148 -50.97 2.43 -15.69
C VAL A 148 -51.75 3.54 -16.41
N GLU A 149 -51.12 4.31 -17.32
CA GLU A 149 -51.81 5.26 -18.22
C GLU A 149 -52.04 4.65 -19.60
#